data_c485d5482f804a43837fe5656bb6a00e
#
_entry.id   c485d5482f804a43837fe5656bb6a00e
#
_cell.length_a   1.000
_cell.length_b   1.000
_cell.length_c   1.000
_cell.angle_alpha   90.00
_cell.angle_beta   90.00
_cell.angle_gamma   90.00
#
_symmetry.space_group_name_H-M   'P 1'
#
loop_
_entity.id
_entity.type
_entity.pdbx_description
1 polymer ?
#
loop_
_entity_poly.entity_id
_entity_poly.type
_entity_poly.pdbx_seq_one_letter_code
_entity_poly.pdbx_strand_id
1 'polypeptide(L)'
;TAACTGVGTSTVAAAELVVSQNEKAWGVPDAVLTPDGKVRLYVVESPSLSSNCPEKVASYISSDGISFTKEAGWRLEGGYVDTEVLRAKDGDWVMVMADGPGCGDRVQKLYMSTSNDGLTWAKPQKISGSDLRRLDPTGYEVSPNVFRVYYATATAGALGDVTYTIKRGTIAIKQSSSDVAVTGGKKKTTKTTITCAKGKTTKKVTGVNPKCPRGFKKK
;
A
#
# COMPACT_ATOMS: atom_id res chain seq x y z
N THR A 1 26.24 -17.47 6.94
CA THR A 1 25.60 -17.75 5.64
C THR A 1 24.80 -19.03 5.78
N ALA A 2 23.49 -18.91 6.07
CA ALA A 2 22.59 -20.04 6.00
C ALA A 2 22.42 -20.37 4.51
N ALA A 3 22.95 -21.50 4.10
CA ALA A 3 22.65 -22.05 2.79
C ALA A 3 21.16 -22.44 2.78
N CYS A 4 20.42 -22.03 1.79
CA CYS A 4 19.09 -22.57 1.49
C CYS A 4 19.29 -24.04 1.06
N THR A 5 19.48 -24.93 2.03
CA THR A 5 19.50 -26.36 1.81
C THR A 5 18.09 -26.88 2.05
N GLY A 6 17.50 -27.43 1.04
CA GLY A 6 16.17 -28.03 1.12
C GLY A 6 15.11 -27.26 0.37
N VAL A 7 15.42 -26.94 -0.86
CA VAL A 7 14.36 -26.71 -1.83
C VAL A 7 13.71 -28.08 -2.03
N GLY A 8 12.62 -28.32 -1.31
CA GLY A 8 11.72 -29.39 -1.67
C GLY A 8 11.38 -29.24 -3.16
N THR A 9 11.22 -30.34 -3.86
CA THR A 9 10.65 -30.31 -5.20
C THR A 9 9.33 -29.57 -5.10
N SER A 10 9.32 -28.27 -5.46
CA SER A 10 8.08 -27.56 -5.65
C SER A 10 7.41 -28.20 -6.85
N THR A 11 6.44 -29.07 -6.60
CA THR A 11 5.43 -29.30 -7.60
C THR A 11 4.71 -27.98 -7.75
N VAL A 12 5.04 -27.22 -8.78
CA VAL A 12 4.20 -26.13 -9.23
C VAL A 12 2.90 -26.80 -9.62
N ALA A 13 1.94 -26.82 -8.72
CA ALA A 13 0.58 -27.13 -9.10
C ALA A 13 0.22 -26.08 -10.14
N ALA A 14 -0.19 -26.54 -11.32
CA ALA A 14 -0.55 -25.67 -12.42
C ALA A 14 -1.84 -24.91 -12.08
N ALA A 15 -1.73 -23.90 -11.25
CA ALA A 15 -2.77 -22.90 -11.09
C ALA A 15 -2.48 -21.81 -12.10
N GLU A 16 -3.10 -21.90 -13.27
CA GLU A 16 -2.99 -20.87 -14.28
C GLU A 16 -4.08 -19.82 -14.04
N LEU A 17 -3.67 -18.63 -13.62
CA LEU A 17 -4.50 -17.45 -13.74
C LEU A 17 -4.31 -16.88 -15.15
N VAL A 18 -5.24 -17.14 -16.05
CA VAL A 18 -5.27 -16.51 -17.37
C VAL A 18 -5.85 -15.12 -17.20
N VAL A 19 -4.99 -14.12 -17.26
CA VAL A 19 -5.37 -12.73 -17.01
C VAL A 19 -5.97 -12.07 -18.24
N SER A 20 -5.51 -12.42 -19.45
CA SER A 20 -6.04 -11.89 -20.69
C SER A 20 -5.66 -12.79 -21.85
N GLN A 21 -6.65 -13.27 -22.60
CA GLN A 21 -6.38 -14.16 -23.75
C GLN A 21 -6.11 -13.40 -25.04
N ASN A 22 -6.57 -12.16 -25.16
CA ASN A 22 -6.55 -11.39 -26.41
C ASN A 22 -5.84 -10.05 -26.33
N GLU A 23 -5.23 -9.74 -25.19
CA GLU A 23 -4.67 -8.43 -24.91
C GLU A 23 -3.28 -8.58 -24.33
N LYS A 24 -2.43 -7.61 -24.55
CA LYS A 24 -1.10 -7.59 -23.94
C LYS A 24 -1.27 -7.30 -22.45
N ALA A 25 -1.26 -8.34 -21.64
CA ALA A 25 -1.05 -8.21 -20.21
C ALA A 25 0.46 -8.15 -19.96
N TRP A 26 0.92 -7.14 -19.28
CA TRP A 26 2.32 -7.08 -18.85
C TRP A 26 2.57 -8.06 -17.70
N GLY A 27 1.50 -8.55 -17.08
CA GLY A 27 1.56 -9.48 -15.96
C GLY A 27 2.08 -8.79 -14.70
N VAL A 28 3.36 -8.85 -14.46
CA VAL A 28 4.05 -8.29 -13.28
C VAL A 28 3.16 -8.40 -12.03
N PRO A 29 2.89 -9.63 -11.57
CA PRO A 29 1.98 -9.84 -10.45
C PRO A 29 2.66 -9.49 -9.13
N ASP A 30 1.90 -8.90 -8.23
CA ASP A 30 2.26 -8.73 -6.84
C ASP A 30 1.22 -9.37 -5.93
N ALA A 31 1.68 -10.09 -4.90
CA ALA A 31 0.82 -10.89 -4.02
C ALA A 31 0.86 -10.39 -2.58
N VAL A 32 -0.29 -10.06 -2.04
CA VAL A 32 -0.41 -9.52 -0.68
C VAL A 32 -1.44 -10.32 0.12
N LEU A 33 -1.11 -10.62 1.38
CA LEU A 33 -2.08 -11.17 2.32
C LEU A 33 -3.04 -10.09 2.81
N THR A 34 -4.33 -10.34 2.64
CA THR A 34 -5.38 -9.48 3.16
C THR A 34 -5.58 -9.69 4.67
N PRO A 35 -6.22 -8.76 5.41
CA PRO A 35 -6.48 -8.91 6.84
C PRO A 35 -7.25 -10.16 7.23
N ASP A 36 -8.10 -10.68 6.35
CA ASP A 36 -8.87 -11.90 6.54
C ASP A 36 -8.14 -13.17 6.06
N GLY A 37 -6.83 -13.06 5.77
CA GLY A 37 -5.96 -14.20 5.45
C GLY A 37 -6.06 -14.70 4.01
N LYS A 38 -6.76 -14.00 3.13
CA LYS A 38 -6.80 -14.33 1.70
C LYS A 38 -5.57 -13.80 0.98
N VAL A 39 -5.30 -14.32 -0.21
CA VAL A 39 -4.27 -13.80 -1.12
C VAL A 39 -4.93 -12.88 -2.14
N ARG A 40 -4.49 -11.64 -2.22
CA ARG A 40 -4.86 -10.74 -3.30
C ARG A 40 -3.67 -10.58 -4.24
N LEU A 41 -3.91 -10.81 -5.53
CA LEU A 41 -2.96 -10.50 -6.60
C LEU A 41 -3.34 -9.17 -7.24
N TYR A 42 -2.35 -8.31 -7.42
CA TYR A 42 -2.46 -7.15 -8.30
C TYR A 42 -1.74 -7.47 -9.60
N VAL A 43 -2.36 -7.16 -10.73
CA VAL A 43 -1.87 -7.54 -12.05
C VAL A 43 -2.06 -6.39 -13.01
N VAL A 44 -1.09 -6.15 -13.87
CA VAL A 44 -1.19 -5.15 -14.93
C VAL A 44 -1.81 -5.77 -16.17
N GLU A 45 -2.95 -5.23 -16.58
CA GLU A 45 -3.65 -5.59 -17.81
C GLU A 45 -3.66 -4.43 -18.80
N SER A 46 -3.78 -4.74 -20.08
CA SER A 46 -3.92 -3.75 -21.17
C SER A 46 -5.18 -4.06 -21.97
N PRO A 47 -6.36 -3.66 -21.50
CA PRO A 47 -7.63 -4.05 -22.11
C PRO A 47 -7.89 -3.43 -23.49
N SER A 48 -7.10 -2.44 -23.90
CA SER A 48 -7.20 -1.84 -25.21
C SER A 48 -5.84 -1.35 -25.71
N LEU A 49 -5.39 -1.89 -26.82
CA LEU A 49 -4.16 -1.46 -27.47
C LEU A 49 -4.28 -0.14 -28.24
N SER A 50 -5.50 0.36 -28.43
CA SER A 50 -5.78 1.58 -29.19
C SER A 50 -5.73 2.85 -28.34
N SER A 51 -5.66 2.74 -27.02
CA SER A 51 -5.59 3.89 -26.12
C SER A 51 -4.15 4.28 -25.82
N ASN A 52 -3.93 5.58 -25.63
CA ASN A 52 -2.70 6.06 -25.02
C ASN A 52 -2.76 5.72 -23.51
N CYS A 53 -1.70 5.17 -22.92
CA CYS A 53 -1.69 4.65 -21.57
C CYS A 53 -2.73 3.51 -21.33
N PRO A 54 -2.63 2.39 -22.06
CA PRO A 54 -3.63 1.33 -22.00
C PRO A 54 -3.57 0.51 -20.70
N GLU A 55 -2.45 0.56 -20.00
CA GLU A 55 -2.20 -0.26 -18.82
C GLU A 55 -3.12 0.15 -17.67
N LYS A 56 -3.72 -0.86 -17.04
CA LYS A 56 -4.59 -0.73 -15.86
C LYS A 56 -4.21 -1.79 -14.83
N VAL A 57 -4.34 -1.45 -13.58
CA VAL A 57 -4.11 -2.39 -12.48
C VAL A 57 -5.43 -3.04 -12.10
N ALA A 58 -5.50 -4.35 -12.26
CA ALA A 58 -6.58 -5.19 -11.78
C ALA A 58 -6.19 -5.85 -10.45
N SER A 59 -7.16 -6.44 -9.74
CA SER A 59 -6.87 -7.36 -8.66
C SER A 59 -7.74 -8.60 -8.71
N TYR A 60 -7.20 -9.68 -8.15
CA TYR A 60 -7.81 -10.99 -8.05
C TYR A 60 -7.68 -11.49 -6.63
N ILE A 61 -8.71 -12.14 -6.12
CA ILE A 61 -8.74 -12.63 -4.74
C ILE A 61 -8.85 -14.14 -4.70
N SER A 62 -8.14 -14.76 -3.77
CA SER A 62 -8.17 -16.21 -3.52
C SER A 62 -8.19 -16.49 -2.02
N SER A 63 -8.95 -17.50 -1.61
CA SER A 63 -8.95 -18.04 -0.25
C SER A 63 -7.98 -19.20 -0.06
N ASP A 64 -7.50 -19.81 -1.12
CA ASP A 64 -6.62 -20.99 -1.12
C ASP A 64 -5.24 -20.73 -1.75
N GLY A 65 -5.04 -19.54 -2.33
CA GLY A 65 -3.82 -19.18 -3.06
C GLY A 65 -3.66 -19.88 -4.42
N ILE A 66 -4.67 -20.59 -4.88
CA ILE A 66 -4.66 -21.39 -6.11
C ILE A 66 -5.75 -20.90 -7.07
N SER A 67 -6.97 -20.80 -6.59
CA SER A 67 -8.13 -20.40 -7.39
C SER A 67 -8.39 -18.91 -7.17
N PHE A 68 -8.27 -18.11 -8.23
CA PHE A 68 -8.43 -16.67 -8.16
C PHE A 68 -9.68 -16.18 -8.87
N THR A 69 -10.36 -15.24 -8.28
CA THR A 69 -11.51 -14.55 -8.88
C THR A 69 -11.19 -13.08 -9.04
N LYS A 70 -11.44 -12.53 -10.24
CA LYS A 70 -11.26 -11.11 -10.52
C LYS A 70 -12.19 -10.26 -9.65
N GLU A 71 -11.64 -9.28 -8.97
CA GLU A 71 -12.41 -8.29 -8.24
C GLU A 71 -12.93 -7.20 -9.19
N ALA A 72 -14.15 -6.72 -8.96
CA ALA A 72 -14.79 -5.75 -9.84
C ALA A 72 -14.05 -4.41 -9.89
N GLY A 73 -13.98 -3.81 -11.06
CA GLY A 73 -13.35 -2.52 -11.31
C GLY A 73 -11.82 -2.58 -11.38
N TRP A 74 -11.23 -1.47 -11.82
CA TRP A 74 -9.79 -1.29 -11.87
C TRP A 74 -9.29 -0.67 -10.57
N ARG A 75 -8.11 -1.08 -10.13
CA ARG A 75 -7.44 -0.49 -8.96
C ARG A 75 -6.85 0.87 -9.32
N LEU A 76 -6.19 0.92 -10.47
CA LEU A 76 -5.68 2.16 -11.07
C LEU A 76 -5.87 2.11 -12.59
N GLU A 77 -6.08 3.28 -13.16
CA GLU A 77 -6.08 3.53 -14.60
C GLU A 77 -5.08 4.64 -14.91
N GLY A 78 -4.64 4.73 -16.17
CA GLY A 78 -3.75 5.80 -16.62
C GLY A 78 -2.31 5.36 -16.86
N GLY A 79 -2.10 4.07 -17.15
CA GLY A 79 -0.84 3.56 -17.65
C GLY A 79 0.20 3.34 -16.56
N TYR A 80 -0.17 2.71 -15.47
CA TYR A 80 0.76 2.30 -14.41
C TYR A 80 1.14 0.84 -14.55
N VAL A 81 2.43 0.55 -14.32
CA VAL A 81 3.04 -0.78 -14.39
C VAL A 81 3.97 -1.01 -13.19
N ASP A 82 4.59 -2.19 -13.11
CA ASP A 82 5.58 -2.54 -12.08
C ASP A 82 5.06 -2.22 -10.67
N THR A 83 3.86 -2.73 -10.37
CA THR A 83 3.21 -2.46 -9.11
C THR A 83 3.80 -3.30 -7.98
N GLU A 84 4.16 -2.65 -6.89
CA GLU A 84 4.49 -3.26 -5.60
C GLU A 84 3.51 -2.75 -4.57
N VAL A 85 2.78 -3.64 -3.93
CA VAL A 85 1.79 -3.29 -2.90
C VAL A 85 2.31 -3.67 -1.53
N LEU A 86 2.49 -2.67 -0.71
CA LEU A 86 2.97 -2.80 0.65
C LEU A 86 1.82 -2.55 1.61
N ARG A 87 1.75 -3.32 2.66
CA ARG A 87 0.77 -3.14 3.72
C ARG A 87 1.46 -2.71 5.00
N ALA A 88 1.07 -1.56 5.53
CA ALA A 88 1.53 -1.07 6.80
C ALA A 88 0.97 -1.91 7.97
N LYS A 89 1.69 -1.97 9.08
CA LYS A 89 1.27 -2.69 10.29
C LYS A 89 -0.01 -2.14 10.91
N ASP A 90 -0.27 -0.85 10.71
CA ASP A 90 -1.51 -0.20 11.15
C ASP A 90 -2.70 -0.43 10.22
N GLY A 91 -2.48 -1.09 9.09
CA GLY A 91 -3.52 -1.53 8.18
C GLY A 91 -3.62 -0.72 6.89
N ASP A 92 -2.95 0.42 6.77
CA ASP A 92 -2.91 1.20 5.53
C ASP A 92 -2.18 0.44 4.41
N TRP A 93 -2.60 0.69 3.18
CA TRP A 93 -2.01 0.09 1.99
C TRP A 93 -1.29 1.15 1.18
N VAL A 94 -0.15 0.78 0.63
CA VAL A 94 0.66 1.62 -0.24
C VAL A 94 0.99 0.86 -1.50
N MET A 95 0.71 1.45 -2.65
CA MET A 95 1.17 0.93 -3.92
C MET A 95 2.26 1.85 -4.45
N VAL A 96 3.40 1.29 -4.79
CA VAL A 96 4.47 1.96 -5.51
C VAL A 96 4.51 1.38 -6.91
N MET A 97 4.61 2.23 -7.93
CA MET A 97 4.51 1.80 -9.32
C MET A 97 5.33 2.72 -10.24
N ALA A 98 5.61 2.25 -11.44
CA ALA A 98 6.13 3.08 -12.53
C ALA A 98 4.98 3.50 -13.47
N ASP A 99 5.14 4.60 -14.20
CA ASP A 99 4.31 4.85 -15.36
C ASP A 99 4.75 3.93 -16.52
N GLY A 100 3.77 3.42 -17.25
CA GLY A 100 3.98 2.43 -18.29
C GLY A 100 4.59 2.99 -19.57
N PRO A 101 5.22 2.14 -20.37
CA PRO A 101 5.80 2.52 -21.65
C PRO A 101 4.72 2.89 -22.69
N GLY A 102 3.48 2.42 -22.52
CA GLY A 102 2.35 2.76 -23.37
C GLY A 102 1.86 4.20 -23.27
N CYS A 103 2.43 4.97 -22.33
CA CYS A 103 2.08 6.38 -22.14
C CYS A 103 2.91 7.37 -23.00
N GLY A 104 3.42 6.95 -24.13
CA GLY A 104 4.22 7.75 -25.05
C GLY A 104 5.70 7.80 -24.67
N ASP A 105 6.46 8.74 -25.22
CA ASP A 105 7.93 8.83 -25.10
C ASP A 105 8.42 9.28 -23.71
N ARG A 106 7.62 9.11 -22.69
CA ARG A 106 7.97 9.56 -21.34
C ARG A 106 9.01 8.65 -20.70
N VAL A 107 10.01 9.26 -20.11
CA VAL A 107 10.92 8.55 -19.21
C VAL A 107 10.14 8.10 -18.00
N GLN A 108 10.04 6.79 -17.80
CA GLN A 108 9.28 6.19 -16.70
C GLN A 108 9.72 6.72 -15.33
N LYS A 109 8.76 7.06 -14.50
CA LYS A 109 8.93 7.64 -13.16
C LYS A 109 8.19 6.80 -12.14
N LEU A 110 8.58 6.92 -10.89
CA LEU A 110 7.86 6.28 -9.80
C LEU A 110 6.74 7.17 -9.28
N TYR A 111 5.66 6.49 -8.99
CA TYR A 111 4.47 7.04 -8.36
C TYR A 111 4.13 6.22 -7.11
N MET A 112 3.31 6.79 -6.25
CA MET A 112 2.70 6.08 -5.14
C MET A 112 1.22 6.40 -5.05
N SER A 113 0.47 5.47 -4.54
CA SER A 113 -0.92 5.64 -4.15
C SER A 113 -1.16 5.00 -2.79
N THR A 114 -2.17 5.43 -2.07
CA THR A 114 -2.57 4.87 -0.77
C THR A 114 -4.01 4.38 -0.81
N SER A 115 -4.31 3.41 0.04
CA SER A 115 -5.65 2.84 0.18
C SER A 115 -5.87 2.36 1.61
N ASN A 116 -7.12 2.33 2.07
CA ASN A 116 -7.51 1.78 3.37
C ASN A 116 -8.01 0.33 3.26
N ASP A 117 -8.35 -0.12 2.06
CA ASP A 117 -8.99 -1.42 1.82
C ASP A 117 -8.26 -2.28 0.77
N GLY A 118 -7.26 -1.69 0.09
CA GLY A 118 -6.56 -2.31 -1.04
C GLY A 118 -7.40 -2.41 -2.32
N LEU A 119 -8.59 -1.83 -2.35
CA LEU A 119 -9.51 -1.85 -3.50
C LEU A 119 -9.71 -0.46 -4.09
N THR A 120 -9.87 0.52 -3.23
CA THR A 120 -10.07 1.93 -3.60
C THR A 120 -8.78 2.69 -3.35
N TRP A 121 -8.19 3.20 -4.42
CA TRP A 121 -6.88 3.84 -4.37
C TRP A 121 -6.97 5.35 -4.59
N ALA A 122 -6.21 6.09 -3.82
CA ALA A 122 -6.08 7.53 -4.02
C ALA A 122 -5.44 7.85 -5.37
N LYS A 123 -5.61 9.07 -5.85
CA LYS A 123 -4.94 9.51 -7.08
C LYS A 123 -3.42 9.37 -6.94
N PRO A 124 -2.75 8.66 -7.86
CA PRO A 124 -1.31 8.48 -7.80
C PRO A 124 -0.53 9.80 -7.76
N GLN A 125 0.47 9.84 -6.89
CA GLN A 125 1.37 10.97 -6.74
C GLN A 125 2.76 10.59 -7.19
N LYS A 126 3.40 11.43 -8.00
CA LYS A 126 4.77 11.23 -8.43
C LYS A 126 5.72 11.42 -7.23
N ILE A 127 6.57 10.42 -6.98
CA ILE A 127 7.50 10.42 -5.85
C ILE A 127 8.96 10.59 -6.26
N SER A 128 9.21 10.73 -7.54
CA SER A 128 10.58 10.87 -8.03
C SER A 128 10.74 11.98 -9.04
N GLY A 129 11.80 12.74 -8.94
CA GLY A 129 12.04 13.95 -9.72
C GLY A 129 13.25 13.93 -10.67
N SER A 130 13.93 12.79 -10.91
CA SER A 130 15.07 12.78 -11.82
C SER A 130 14.65 12.48 -13.28
N ASP A 131 15.54 12.80 -14.22
CA ASP A 131 15.37 12.52 -15.64
C ASP A 131 15.71 11.06 -16.02
N LEU A 132 16.20 10.29 -15.05
CA LEU A 132 16.50 8.88 -15.25
C LEU A 132 15.22 8.04 -15.20
N ARG A 133 15.19 7.00 -16.03
CA ARG A 133 14.16 5.97 -16.00
C ARG A 133 14.21 5.24 -14.66
N ARG A 134 13.04 4.94 -14.09
CA ARG A 134 12.89 4.24 -12.81
C ARG A 134 11.82 3.18 -12.92
N LEU A 135 12.19 1.96 -12.57
CA LEU A 135 11.44 0.75 -12.86
C LEU A 135 11.46 -0.18 -11.65
N ASP A 136 10.60 -1.17 -11.69
CA ASP A 136 10.62 -2.35 -10.82
C ASP A 136 10.80 -1.99 -9.34
N PRO A 137 9.92 -1.18 -8.76
CA PRO A 137 10.00 -0.88 -7.34
C PRO A 137 9.67 -2.11 -6.52
N THR A 138 10.35 -2.30 -5.40
CA THR A 138 10.01 -3.24 -4.34
C THR A 138 10.33 -2.62 -3.00
N GLY A 139 9.74 -3.11 -1.90
CA GLY A 139 9.99 -2.50 -0.61
C GLY A 139 9.45 -3.25 0.59
N TYR A 140 9.60 -2.63 1.75
CA TYR A 140 9.06 -3.12 3.00
C TYR A 140 8.94 -1.98 4.02
N GLU A 141 8.08 -2.17 5.01
CA GLU A 141 7.92 -1.23 6.12
C GLU A 141 9.09 -1.37 7.11
N VAL A 142 9.81 -0.28 7.36
CA VAL A 142 10.94 -0.21 8.32
C VAL A 142 10.53 0.27 9.69
N SER A 143 9.49 1.10 9.76
CA SER A 143 8.82 1.56 10.96
C SER A 143 7.41 2.01 10.60
N PRO A 144 6.48 2.20 11.54
CA PRO A 144 5.09 2.52 11.23
C PRO A 144 4.97 3.64 10.19
N ASN A 145 4.32 3.33 9.07
CA ASN A 145 4.10 4.24 7.93
C ASN A 145 5.38 4.76 7.24
N VAL A 146 6.53 4.13 7.46
CA VAL A 146 7.79 4.43 6.79
C VAL A 146 8.27 3.21 6.03
N PHE A 147 8.39 3.35 4.72
CA PHE A 147 8.75 2.26 3.82
C PHE A 147 10.12 2.51 3.21
N ARG A 148 10.93 1.48 3.16
CA ARG A 148 12.14 1.42 2.36
C ARG A 148 11.78 0.87 1.00
N VAL A 149 12.09 1.62 -0.06
CA VAL A 149 11.81 1.23 -1.44
C VAL A 149 13.12 1.11 -2.20
N TYR A 150 13.27 0.03 -2.94
CA TYR A 150 14.35 -0.20 -3.88
C TYR A 150 13.76 -0.16 -5.29
N TYR A 151 14.53 0.34 -6.24
CA TYR A 151 14.08 0.45 -7.61
C TYR A 151 15.27 0.46 -8.57
N ALA A 152 15.07 -0.02 -9.77
CA ALA A 152 16.06 0.07 -10.84
C ALA A 152 16.05 1.48 -11.45
N THR A 153 17.23 2.02 -11.73
CA THR A 153 17.40 3.17 -12.62
C THR A 153 18.14 2.74 -13.85
N ALA A 154 17.70 3.21 -15.01
CA ALA A 154 18.35 2.96 -16.28
C ALA A 154 18.80 4.27 -16.91
N THR A 155 20.01 4.30 -17.47
CA THR A 155 20.42 5.38 -18.33
C THR A 155 19.61 5.35 -19.63
N ALA A 156 19.31 6.51 -20.20
CA ALA A 156 18.72 6.58 -21.52
C ALA A 156 19.73 6.03 -22.54
N GLY A 157 19.39 4.93 -23.18
CA GLY A 157 20.22 4.30 -24.21
C GLY A 157 19.34 3.44 -25.12
N ALA A 158 19.88 3.05 -26.29
CA ALA A 158 19.23 2.09 -27.16
C ALA A 158 19.10 0.74 -26.41
N LEU A 159 18.08 -0.04 -26.76
CA LEU A 159 17.92 -1.41 -26.28
C LEU A 159 19.22 -2.19 -26.55
N GLY A 160 19.93 -2.58 -25.49
CA GLY A 160 21.20 -3.31 -25.56
C GLY A 160 22.35 -2.66 -24.80
N ASP A 161 22.35 -1.33 -24.65
CA ASP A 161 23.43 -0.57 -23.98
C ASP A 161 22.96 0.13 -22.69
N VAL A 162 21.94 -0.40 -22.05
CA VAL A 162 21.37 0.20 -20.84
C VAL A 162 22.06 -0.36 -19.60
N THR A 163 22.66 0.50 -18.83
CA THR A 163 23.17 0.14 -17.50
C THR A 163 22.08 0.36 -16.46
N TYR A 164 21.75 -0.70 -15.74
CA TYR A 164 20.83 -0.65 -14.61
C TYR A 164 21.60 -0.48 -13.30
N THR A 165 21.09 0.36 -12.44
CA THR A 165 21.61 0.56 -11.08
C THR A 165 20.47 0.48 -10.10
N ILE A 166 20.62 -0.33 -9.06
CA ILE A 166 19.63 -0.38 -7.98
C ILE A 166 19.85 0.79 -7.04
N LYS A 167 18.81 1.54 -6.85
CA LYS A 167 18.74 2.67 -5.92
C LYS A 167 17.77 2.35 -4.79
N ARG A 168 17.87 3.10 -3.72
CA ARG A 168 16.91 3.04 -2.61
C ARG A 168 16.38 4.41 -2.25
N GLY A 169 15.15 4.44 -1.80
CA GLY A 169 14.48 5.61 -1.25
C GLY A 169 13.77 5.29 0.06
N THR A 170 13.21 6.29 0.66
CA THR A 170 12.33 6.15 1.82
C THR A 170 11.06 6.94 1.54
N ILE A 171 9.92 6.29 1.74
CA ILE A 171 8.59 6.90 1.66
C ILE A 171 8.04 6.95 3.08
N ALA A 172 7.66 8.12 3.56
CA ALA A 172 6.90 8.28 4.79
C ALA A 172 5.49 8.75 4.43
N ILE A 173 4.49 7.98 4.85
CA ILE A 173 3.10 8.36 4.69
C ILE A 173 2.72 9.16 5.93
N LYS A 174 2.29 10.39 5.72
CA LYS A 174 1.59 11.10 6.78
C LYS A 174 0.24 10.41 6.93
N GLN A 175 -0.04 9.84 8.09
CA GLN A 175 -1.43 9.54 8.42
C GLN A 175 -2.21 10.81 8.10
N SER A 176 -3.12 10.74 7.15
CA SER A 176 -4.15 11.74 7.07
C SER A 176 -4.88 11.59 8.41
N SER A 177 -4.60 12.52 9.32
CA SER A 177 -5.60 12.80 10.34
C SER A 177 -6.88 12.93 9.52
N SER A 178 -7.77 11.99 9.68
CA SER A 178 -9.10 12.05 9.11
C SER A 178 -9.76 13.26 9.77
N ASP A 179 -9.47 14.44 9.25
CA ASP A 179 -10.39 15.55 9.28
C ASP A 179 -11.56 15.12 8.40
N VAL A 180 -12.31 14.16 8.91
CA VAL A 180 -13.72 14.09 8.62
C VAL A 180 -14.23 15.43 9.12
N ALA A 181 -14.39 16.35 8.21
CA ALA A 181 -15.22 17.51 8.42
C ALA A 181 -16.63 16.97 8.67
N VAL A 182 -16.86 16.50 9.88
CA VAL A 182 -18.17 16.31 10.41
C VAL A 182 -18.72 17.73 10.60
N THR A 183 -19.45 18.18 9.59
CA THR A 183 -20.36 19.30 9.72
C THR A 183 -21.14 19.11 11.02
N GLY A 184 -20.83 19.96 12.02
CA GLY A 184 -21.73 20.29 13.10
C GLY A 184 -22.11 19.19 14.09
N GLY A 185 -21.15 18.57 14.76
CA GLY A 185 -21.38 17.83 15.99
C GLY A 185 -20.33 18.21 17.01
N LYS A 186 -20.62 19.15 17.90
CA LYS A 186 -19.80 19.42 19.10
C LYS A 186 -19.55 18.07 19.78
N LYS A 187 -18.29 17.56 19.75
CA LYS A 187 -17.87 16.38 20.50
C LYS A 187 -18.18 16.68 21.97
N LYS A 188 -19.27 16.11 22.47
CA LYS A 188 -19.69 16.23 23.87
C LYS A 188 -18.63 15.50 24.69
N THR A 189 -17.63 16.24 25.17
CA THR A 189 -16.64 15.71 26.12
C THR A 189 -17.38 15.37 27.39
N THR A 190 -17.67 14.10 27.62
CA THR A 190 -18.38 13.63 28.80
C THR A 190 -17.44 13.80 29.98
N LYS A 191 -17.73 14.81 30.80
CA LYS A 191 -17.05 14.98 32.07
C LYS A 191 -17.56 13.91 33.03
N THR A 192 -16.63 13.14 33.60
CA THR A 192 -16.93 12.14 34.65
C THR A 192 -16.59 12.70 36.00
N THR A 193 -17.41 12.41 36.99
CA THR A 193 -17.14 12.80 38.38
C THR A 193 -16.69 11.58 39.18
N ILE A 194 -15.54 11.69 39.84
CA ILE A 194 -15.03 10.67 40.74
C ILE A 194 -15.05 11.22 42.19
N THR A 195 -15.25 10.32 43.13
CA THR A 195 -15.14 10.64 44.56
C THR A 195 -13.77 10.21 45.07
N CYS A 196 -13.04 11.10 45.67
CA CYS A 196 -11.72 10.87 46.27
C CYS A 196 -11.82 10.99 47.78
N ALA A 197 -11.17 10.09 48.51
CA ALA A 197 -11.20 10.07 50.00
C ALA A 197 -9.79 10.12 50.60
N LYS A 198 -9.68 10.82 51.72
CA LYS A 198 -8.49 10.85 52.58
C LYS A 198 -8.96 10.84 54.05
N GLY A 199 -8.84 9.70 54.74
CA GLY A 199 -9.43 9.50 56.04
C GLY A 199 -10.96 9.67 56.01
N LYS A 200 -11.49 10.53 56.86
CA LYS A 200 -12.93 10.84 56.90
C LYS A 200 -13.37 11.93 55.90
N THR A 201 -12.42 12.51 55.17
CA THR A 201 -12.70 13.61 54.22
C THR A 201 -12.89 13.08 52.81
N THR A 202 -13.96 13.52 52.15
CA THR A 202 -14.23 13.18 50.75
C THR A 202 -14.29 14.44 49.88
N LYS A 203 -13.82 14.34 48.62
CA LYS A 203 -13.92 15.38 47.59
C LYS A 203 -14.41 14.78 46.30
N LYS A 204 -15.31 15.48 45.59
CA LYS A 204 -15.73 15.14 44.23
C LYS A 204 -14.85 15.91 43.25
N VAL A 205 -14.31 15.22 42.25
CA VAL A 205 -13.49 15.80 41.17
C VAL A 205 -14.16 15.49 39.84
N THR A 206 -14.50 16.51 39.08
CA THR A 206 -15.19 16.38 37.79
C THR A 206 -14.25 16.86 36.67
N GLY A 207 -14.09 16.08 35.64
CA GLY A 207 -13.27 16.42 34.47
C GLY A 207 -13.27 15.34 33.41
N VAL A 208 -12.55 15.58 32.32
CA VAL A 208 -12.21 14.56 31.34
C VAL A 208 -11.02 13.80 31.91
N ASN A 209 -11.17 12.52 32.26
CA ASN A 209 -10.18 11.74 33.03
C ASN A 209 -9.77 12.36 34.38
N PRO A 210 -10.72 12.57 35.33
CA PRO A 210 -10.38 13.18 36.58
C PRO A 210 -9.48 12.29 37.43
N LYS A 211 -8.47 12.89 38.05
CA LYS A 211 -7.53 12.23 38.97
C LYS A 211 -7.71 12.81 40.36
N CYS A 212 -7.56 11.96 41.40
CA CYS A 212 -7.62 12.42 42.76
C CYS A 212 -6.43 13.35 43.09
N PRO A 213 -6.65 14.42 43.87
CA PRO A 213 -5.59 15.28 44.38
C PRO A 213 -4.58 14.49 45.22
N ARG A 214 -3.37 15.02 45.35
CA ARG A 214 -2.27 14.40 46.10
C ARG A 214 -2.75 14.04 47.54
N GLY A 215 -2.56 12.79 47.89
CA GLY A 215 -2.96 12.26 49.21
C GLY A 215 -4.41 11.76 49.32
N PHE A 216 -5.21 11.86 48.24
CA PHE A 216 -6.53 11.24 48.17
C PHE A 216 -6.51 9.99 47.28
N LYS A 217 -7.31 9.00 47.63
CA LYS A 217 -7.51 7.79 46.81
C LYS A 217 -8.94 7.76 46.26
N LYS A 218 -9.12 7.22 45.09
CA LYS A 218 -10.45 7.02 44.50
C LYS A 218 -11.22 6.03 45.38
N LYS A 219 -12.44 6.40 45.72
CA LYS A 219 -13.36 5.55 46.50
C LYS A 219 -14.18 4.67 45.59
#